data_49cd4524cba5242ca869d9d9b3053efa
#
_entry.id   49cd4524cba5242ca869d9d9b3053efa
#
_cell.length_a   1.000
_cell.length_b   1.000
_cell.length_c   1.000
_cell.angle_alpha   90.00
_cell.angle_beta   90.00
_cell.angle_gamma   90.00
#
_symmetry.space_group_name_H-M   'P 1'
#
loop_
_entity.id
_entity.type
_entity.pdbx_description
1 polymer ?
#
loop_
_entity_poly.entity_id
_entity_poly.type
_entity_poly.pdbx_seq_one_letter_code
_entity_poly.pdbx_strand_id
1 'polypeptide(L)'
;MLTARNLTKNYSNLHVLKGVSVSVSKGEIVTIVGSSGAGKSTLLHILGTLDTPTSGEVWLNDTNLSLLKGNALADFRNRHMGFIFQFHHLLPEFTALENVCIPGYIAGTRKAAVKERAVYLLETLGLSGRLEHKPNQLSGGEQQRVAVARALINQPDIVMADEPTGNLDSKNARELHQLFIELRDKFQQTFIIVTHNEELAPMSDRQLVMKDGGIVGEISAAATQKTDLA
;
A
#
# COMPACT_ATOMS: atom_id res chain seq x y z
N MET A 1 0.25 -13.26 -8.84
CA MET A 1 -0.49 -12.10 -8.29
C MET A 1 0.11 -10.80 -8.85
N LEU A 2 1.11 -10.13 -8.25
CA LEU A 2 1.80 -9.00 -8.91
C LEU A 2 3.18 -9.44 -9.35
N THR A 3 3.57 -9.08 -10.59
CA THR A 3 4.91 -9.36 -11.13
C THR A 3 5.42 -8.13 -11.88
N ALA A 4 6.64 -7.72 -11.57
CA ALA A 4 7.37 -6.70 -12.30
C ALA A 4 8.65 -7.30 -12.89
N ARG A 5 8.98 -6.93 -14.13
CA ARG A 5 10.13 -7.47 -14.85
C ARG A 5 11.00 -6.36 -15.41
N ASN A 6 12.26 -6.36 -15.03
CA ASN A 6 13.32 -5.47 -15.55
C ASN A 6 12.91 -3.98 -15.56
N LEU A 7 12.27 -3.50 -14.47
CA LEU A 7 11.84 -2.11 -14.39
C LEU A 7 13.04 -1.17 -14.34
N THR A 8 13.08 -0.24 -15.26
CA THR A 8 14.01 0.90 -15.20
C THR A 8 13.22 2.20 -15.07
N LYS A 9 13.79 3.19 -14.40
CA LYS A 9 13.22 4.54 -14.34
C LYS A 9 14.31 5.58 -14.39
N ASN A 10 14.20 6.46 -15.36
CA ASN A 10 15.08 7.60 -15.53
C ASN A 10 14.27 8.89 -15.49
N TYR A 11 14.75 9.88 -14.74
CA TYR A 11 14.28 11.27 -14.77
C TYR A 11 15.41 12.12 -15.34
N SER A 12 15.30 12.49 -16.59
CA SER A 12 16.40 13.13 -17.34
C SER A 12 17.68 12.30 -17.25
N ASN A 13 18.71 12.81 -16.59
CA ASN A 13 20.01 12.14 -16.42
C ASN A 13 20.12 11.28 -15.15
N LEU A 14 19.09 11.27 -14.30
CA LEU A 14 19.08 10.50 -13.06
C LEU A 14 18.46 9.11 -13.27
N HIS A 15 19.29 8.06 -13.15
CA HIS A 15 18.85 6.68 -13.20
C HIS A 15 18.41 6.21 -11.81
N VAL A 16 17.09 6.18 -11.58
CA VAL A 16 16.49 5.86 -10.26
C VAL A 16 16.27 4.37 -10.09
N LEU A 17 15.74 3.67 -11.11
CA LEU A 17 15.61 2.21 -11.09
C LEU A 17 16.47 1.60 -12.18
N LYS A 18 17.17 0.50 -11.84
CA LYS A 18 18.22 -0.11 -12.67
C LYS A 18 17.94 -1.60 -12.96
N GLY A 19 16.77 -1.90 -13.53
CA GLY A 19 16.41 -3.27 -13.91
C GLY A 19 15.80 -4.09 -12.76
N VAL A 20 14.91 -3.47 -11.97
CA VAL A 20 14.28 -4.13 -10.83
C VAL A 20 13.25 -5.15 -11.30
N SER A 21 13.33 -6.37 -10.76
CA SER A 21 12.33 -7.42 -10.92
C SER A 21 11.83 -7.86 -9.56
N VAL A 22 10.50 -7.99 -9.40
CA VAL A 22 9.87 -8.39 -8.15
C VAL A 22 8.59 -9.17 -8.45
N SER A 23 8.30 -10.15 -7.60
CA SER A 23 7.02 -10.87 -7.60
C SER A 23 6.42 -10.83 -6.20
N VAL A 24 5.09 -10.72 -6.11
CA VAL A 24 4.34 -10.73 -4.85
C VAL A 24 3.20 -11.71 -4.97
N SER A 25 3.06 -12.60 -3.99
CA SER A 25 2.02 -13.60 -3.92
C SER A 25 0.72 -13.04 -3.34
N LYS A 26 -0.40 -13.71 -3.54
CA LYS A 26 -1.67 -13.33 -2.93
C LYS A 26 -1.61 -13.57 -1.42
N GLY A 27 -2.13 -12.62 -0.64
CA GLY A 27 -2.14 -12.69 0.83
C GLY A 27 -0.77 -12.51 1.47
N GLU A 28 0.23 -11.99 0.72
CA GLU A 28 1.58 -11.74 1.22
C GLU A 28 1.74 -10.29 1.66
N ILE A 29 2.43 -10.05 2.76
CA ILE A 29 2.95 -8.74 3.15
C ILE A 29 4.42 -8.67 2.76
N VAL A 30 4.75 -7.84 1.79
CA VAL A 30 6.13 -7.56 1.36
C VAL A 30 6.53 -6.17 1.83
N THR A 31 7.63 -6.05 2.55
CA THR A 31 8.23 -4.75 2.87
C THR A 31 9.40 -4.46 1.93
N ILE A 32 9.54 -3.19 1.54
CA ILE A 32 10.67 -2.68 0.78
C ILE A 32 11.41 -1.69 1.68
N VAL A 33 12.64 -2.04 2.04
CA VAL A 33 13.50 -1.23 2.92
C VAL A 33 14.75 -0.76 2.19
N GLY A 34 15.41 0.24 2.73
CA GLY A 34 16.67 0.80 2.19
C GLY A 34 16.83 2.27 2.53
N SER A 35 18.00 2.82 2.26
CA SER A 35 18.32 4.23 2.54
C SER A 35 17.41 5.19 1.77
N SER A 36 17.35 6.46 2.24
CA SER A 36 16.69 7.52 1.49
C SER A 36 17.34 7.66 0.11
N GLY A 37 16.52 7.88 -0.93
CA GLY A 37 17.01 7.95 -2.31
C GLY A 37 17.28 6.62 -3.00
N ALA A 38 17.12 5.47 -2.34
CA ALA A 38 17.33 4.15 -2.96
C ALA A 38 16.37 3.80 -4.09
N GLY A 39 15.27 4.59 -4.27
CA GLY A 39 14.25 4.37 -5.32
C GLY A 39 12.98 3.66 -4.85
N LYS A 40 12.81 3.46 -3.53
CA LYS A 40 11.68 2.70 -2.95
C LYS A 40 10.29 3.23 -3.35
N SER A 41 10.02 4.52 -3.09
CA SER A 41 8.74 5.16 -3.45
C SER A 41 8.54 5.18 -4.97
N THR A 42 9.60 5.37 -5.75
CA THR A 42 9.54 5.29 -7.23
C THR A 42 9.12 3.89 -7.68
N LEU A 43 9.71 2.84 -7.09
CA LEU A 43 9.31 1.46 -7.37
C LEU A 43 7.83 1.25 -7.00
N LEU A 44 7.42 1.64 -5.79
CA LEU A 44 6.03 1.50 -5.34
C LEU A 44 5.05 2.23 -6.26
N HIS A 45 5.38 3.46 -6.67
CA HIS A 45 4.54 4.26 -7.57
C HIS A 45 4.41 3.61 -8.97
N ILE A 46 5.47 3.00 -9.49
CA ILE A 46 5.41 2.28 -10.77
C ILE A 46 4.59 1.00 -10.63
N LEU A 47 4.79 0.22 -9.56
CA LEU A 47 3.98 -0.97 -9.28
C LEU A 47 2.50 -0.61 -9.13
N GLY A 48 2.22 0.56 -8.53
CA GLY A 48 0.87 1.13 -8.34
C GLY A 48 0.33 1.90 -9.54
N THR A 49 1.04 1.95 -10.66
CA THR A 49 0.63 2.71 -11.86
C THR A 49 0.42 4.20 -11.63
N LEU A 50 0.99 4.76 -10.56
CA LEU A 50 1.01 6.21 -10.29
C LEU A 50 2.11 6.91 -11.10
N ASP A 51 3.14 6.15 -11.49
CA ASP A 51 4.18 6.59 -12.42
C ASP A 51 4.41 5.50 -13.47
N THR A 52 5.03 5.87 -14.59
CA THR A 52 5.33 4.97 -15.71
C THR A 52 6.80 4.59 -15.70
N PRO A 53 7.19 3.32 -15.87
CA PRO A 53 8.59 2.95 -16.03
C PRO A 53 9.14 3.49 -17.35
N THR A 54 10.47 3.68 -17.42
CA THR A 54 11.17 3.96 -18.68
C THR A 54 11.22 2.70 -19.56
N SER A 55 11.41 1.53 -18.94
CA SER A 55 11.29 0.23 -19.58
C SER A 55 10.91 -0.84 -18.55
N GLY A 56 10.54 -2.02 -19.04
CA GLY A 56 10.05 -3.13 -18.22
C GLY A 56 8.52 -3.19 -18.19
N GLU A 57 8.00 -4.15 -17.48
CA GLU A 57 6.57 -4.46 -17.43
C GLU A 57 6.09 -4.71 -16.02
N VAL A 58 4.83 -4.33 -15.76
CA VAL A 58 4.10 -4.66 -14.51
C VAL A 58 2.85 -5.45 -14.87
N TRP A 59 2.67 -6.55 -14.20
CA TRP A 59 1.50 -7.43 -14.32
C TRP A 59 0.79 -7.54 -12.98
N LEU A 60 -0.53 -7.41 -12.98
CA LEU A 60 -1.38 -7.77 -11.83
C LEU A 60 -2.34 -8.87 -12.27
N ASN A 61 -2.25 -10.03 -11.64
CA ASN A 61 -2.89 -11.26 -12.10
C ASN A 61 -2.51 -11.52 -13.59
N ASP A 62 -3.49 -11.65 -14.47
CA ASP A 62 -3.26 -11.91 -15.92
C ASP A 62 -3.25 -10.62 -16.75
N THR A 63 -3.28 -9.43 -16.10
CA THR A 63 -3.37 -8.16 -16.82
C THR A 63 -2.01 -7.46 -16.85
N ASN A 64 -1.52 -7.18 -18.07
CA ASN A 64 -0.33 -6.34 -18.27
C ASN A 64 -0.73 -4.86 -18.15
N LEU A 65 -0.33 -4.24 -17.04
CA LEU A 65 -0.66 -2.84 -16.72
C LEU A 65 0.05 -1.85 -17.63
N SER A 66 1.18 -2.23 -18.21
CA SER A 66 1.95 -1.38 -19.13
C SER A 66 1.20 -1.12 -20.44
N LEU A 67 0.19 -1.93 -20.78
CA LEU A 67 -0.65 -1.77 -21.96
C LEU A 67 -1.88 -0.90 -21.72
N LEU A 68 -2.28 -0.69 -20.45
CA LEU A 68 -3.43 0.12 -20.10
C LEU A 68 -3.07 1.61 -20.12
N LYS A 69 -3.99 2.46 -20.60
CA LYS A 69 -3.80 3.92 -20.67
C LYS A 69 -5.09 4.67 -20.33
N GLY A 70 -4.93 5.92 -19.91
CA GLY A 70 -6.04 6.85 -19.68
C GLY A 70 -7.08 6.29 -18.71
N ASN A 71 -8.36 6.35 -19.11
CA ASN A 71 -9.47 5.93 -18.27
C ASN A 71 -9.45 4.43 -17.94
N ALA A 72 -9.00 3.57 -18.87
CA ALA A 72 -8.90 2.13 -18.61
C ALA A 72 -7.90 1.82 -17.48
N LEU A 73 -6.74 2.51 -17.44
CA LEU A 73 -5.77 2.38 -16.37
C LEU A 73 -6.30 2.94 -15.06
N ALA A 74 -6.99 4.09 -15.11
CA ALA A 74 -7.58 4.73 -13.93
C ALA A 74 -8.69 3.85 -13.29
N ASP A 75 -9.57 3.27 -14.12
CA ASP A 75 -10.62 2.36 -13.66
C ASP A 75 -10.03 1.07 -13.08
N PHE A 76 -9.03 0.48 -13.75
CA PHE A 76 -8.32 -0.69 -13.25
C PHE A 76 -7.68 -0.41 -11.89
N ARG A 77 -6.93 0.70 -11.76
CA ARG A 77 -6.30 1.12 -10.50
C ARG A 77 -7.33 1.31 -9.40
N ASN A 78 -8.44 2.00 -9.67
CA ASN A 78 -9.50 2.23 -8.67
C ASN A 78 -10.12 0.93 -8.15
N ARG A 79 -10.27 -0.09 -8.99
CA ARG A 79 -10.91 -1.37 -8.62
C ARG A 79 -9.95 -2.34 -7.96
N HIS A 80 -8.69 -2.38 -8.40
CA HIS A 80 -7.75 -3.45 -8.06
C HIS A 80 -6.63 -3.02 -7.12
N MET A 81 -6.44 -1.71 -6.87
CA MET A 81 -5.34 -1.19 -6.08
C MET A 81 -5.82 -0.23 -4.99
N GLY A 82 -5.36 -0.45 -3.76
CA GLY A 82 -5.52 0.49 -2.66
C GLY A 82 -4.22 1.26 -2.41
N PHE A 83 -4.31 2.50 -1.92
CA PHE A 83 -3.15 3.32 -1.63
C PHE A 83 -3.23 3.93 -0.23
N ILE A 84 -2.13 3.85 0.50
CA ILE A 84 -1.91 4.45 1.81
C ILE A 84 -0.62 5.25 1.73
N PHE A 85 -0.65 6.52 2.15
CA PHE A 85 0.50 7.43 2.10
C PHE A 85 0.86 7.91 3.51
N GLN A 86 2.08 8.38 3.68
CA GLN A 86 2.58 8.97 4.90
C GLN A 86 1.73 10.18 5.35
N PHE A 87 1.39 11.07 4.42
CA PHE A 87 0.41 12.12 4.63
C PHE A 87 -0.94 11.60 4.17
N HIS A 88 -1.80 11.20 5.04
CA HIS A 88 -3.07 10.50 4.86
C HIS A 88 -3.90 10.92 3.63
N HIS A 89 -3.70 12.16 3.11
CA HIS A 89 -4.41 12.77 1.97
C HIS A 89 -5.94 12.62 2.10
N LEU A 90 -6.45 12.81 3.32
CA LEU A 90 -7.88 12.91 3.55
C LEU A 90 -8.36 14.28 3.08
N LEU A 91 -9.53 14.30 2.45
CA LEU A 91 -10.17 15.54 2.04
C LEU A 91 -10.75 16.22 3.29
N PRO A 92 -10.30 17.44 3.63
CA PRO A 92 -10.63 18.08 4.92
C PRO A 92 -12.09 18.51 5.05
N GLU A 93 -12.78 18.69 3.92
CA GLU A 93 -14.20 19.05 3.87
C GLU A 93 -15.13 17.89 4.19
N PHE A 94 -14.67 16.65 3.99
CA PHE A 94 -15.45 15.42 4.13
C PHE A 94 -15.19 14.75 5.48
N THR A 95 -16.22 14.07 5.98
CA THR A 95 -16.14 13.21 7.17
C THR A 95 -15.26 11.98 6.92
N ALA A 96 -14.92 11.22 7.96
CA ALA A 96 -14.24 9.94 7.85
C ALA A 96 -15.03 8.97 6.95
N LEU A 97 -16.34 8.86 7.16
CA LEU A 97 -17.23 8.02 6.35
C LEU A 97 -17.22 8.44 4.87
N GLU A 98 -17.35 9.72 4.60
CA GLU A 98 -17.35 10.25 3.23
C GLU A 98 -16.01 10.03 2.53
N ASN A 99 -14.88 10.28 3.21
CA ASN A 99 -13.54 10.00 2.67
C ASN A 99 -13.41 8.53 2.24
N VAL A 100 -13.89 7.60 3.04
CA VAL A 100 -13.84 6.16 2.73
C VAL A 100 -14.75 5.82 1.55
N CYS A 101 -15.90 6.48 1.40
CA CYS A 101 -16.86 6.19 0.33
C CYS A 101 -16.40 6.63 -1.06
N ILE A 102 -15.54 7.64 -1.17
CA ILE A 102 -15.16 8.28 -2.45
C ILE A 102 -14.71 7.28 -3.53
N PRO A 103 -13.74 6.37 -3.29
CA PRO A 103 -13.31 5.46 -4.35
C PRO A 103 -14.43 4.49 -4.79
N GLY A 104 -15.33 4.10 -3.88
CA GLY A 104 -16.49 3.28 -4.21
C GLY A 104 -17.51 4.01 -5.09
N TYR A 105 -17.69 5.31 -4.89
CA TYR A 105 -18.54 6.13 -5.76
C TYR A 105 -17.92 6.33 -7.13
N ILE A 106 -16.60 6.51 -7.22
CA ILE A 106 -15.86 6.60 -8.48
C ILE A 106 -15.97 5.27 -9.26
N ALA A 107 -15.95 4.13 -8.57
CA ALA A 107 -16.14 2.81 -9.18
C ALA A 107 -17.56 2.58 -9.74
N GLY A 108 -18.51 3.52 -9.47
CA GLY A 108 -19.90 3.39 -9.90
C GLY A 108 -20.73 2.43 -9.05
N THR A 109 -20.21 2.01 -7.89
CA THR A 109 -20.94 1.11 -6.98
C THR A 109 -22.15 1.82 -6.35
N ARG A 110 -23.25 1.10 -6.15
CA ARG A 110 -24.49 1.63 -5.55
C ARG A 110 -24.20 2.29 -4.20
N LYS A 111 -24.62 3.54 -4.04
CA LYS A 111 -24.32 4.38 -2.86
C LYS A 111 -24.61 3.70 -1.52
N ALA A 112 -25.76 3.00 -1.40
CA ALA A 112 -26.11 2.29 -0.18
C ALA A 112 -25.10 1.19 0.18
N ALA A 113 -24.67 0.38 -0.80
CA ALA A 113 -23.68 -0.67 -0.59
C ALA A 113 -22.30 -0.11 -0.23
N VAL A 114 -21.88 1.00 -0.86
CA VAL A 114 -20.64 1.70 -0.52
C VAL A 114 -20.68 2.19 0.93
N LYS A 115 -21.78 2.83 1.34
CA LYS A 115 -21.93 3.37 2.70
C LYS A 115 -21.91 2.24 3.75
N GLU A 116 -22.66 1.17 3.52
CA GLU A 116 -22.69 -0.01 4.40
C GLU A 116 -21.29 -0.59 4.59
N ARG A 117 -20.55 -0.80 3.48
CA ARG A 117 -19.19 -1.30 3.54
C ARG A 117 -18.21 -0.33 4.21
N ALA A 118 -18.35 0.98 3.98
CA ALA A 118 -17.51 1.99 4.63
C ALA A 118 -17.71 1.99 6.14
N VAL A 119 -18.97 1.91 6.62
CA VAL A 119 -19.26 1.76 8.06
C VAL A 119 -18.62 0.50 8.61
N TYR A 120 -18.83 -0.65 7.96
CA TYR A 120 -18.21 -1.93 8.38
C TYR A 120 -16.68 -1.83 8.48
N LEU A 121 -16.00 -1.20 7.50
CA LEU A 121 -14.56 -1.04 7.53
C LEU A 121 -14.10 -0.13 8.68
N LEU A 122 -14.77 1.02 8.86
CA LEU A 122 -14.45 1.95 9.94
C LEU A 122 -14.66 1.31 11.32
N GLU A 123 -15.74 0.56 11.52
CA GLU A 123 -15.99 -0.20 12.75
C GLU A 123 -14.90 -1.27 12.97
N THR A 124 -14.57 -2.04 11.94
CA THR A 124 -13.48 -3.04 11.99
C THR A 124 -12.14 -2.42 12.40
N LEU A 125 -11.91 -1.17 12.00
CA LEU A 125 -10.70 -0.41 12.31
C LEU A 125 -10.78 0.39 13.63
N GLY A 126 -11.82 0.16 14.45
CA GLY A 126 -11.99 0.79 15.77
C GLY A 126 -12.44 2.25 15.71
N LEU A 127 -13.09 2.67 14.63
CA LEU A 127 -13.55 4.05 14.41
C LEU A 127 -15.07 4.22 14.45
N SER A 128 -15.80 3.32 15.15
CA SER A 128 -17.29 3.37 15.26
C SER A 128 -17.80 4.73 15.74
N GLY A 129 -17.11 5.37 16.68
CA GLY A 129 -17.48 6.68 17.22
C GLY A 129 -16.93 7.87 16.41
N ARG A 130 -16.34 7.65 15.23
CA ARG A 130 -15.63 8.67 14.45
C ARG A 130 -16.20 8.89 13.03
N LEU A 131 -17.25 8.21 12.65
CA LEU A 131 -17.80 8.20 11.28
C LEU A 131 -18.06 9.60 10.73
N GLU A 132 -18.64 10.48 11.54
CA GLU A 132 -19.01 11.84 11.15
C GLU A 132 -17.93 12.90 11.48
N HIS A 133 -16.78 12.48 12.02
CA HIS A 133 -15.68 13.40 12.32
C HIS A 133 -14.93 13.77 11.04
N LYS A 134 -14.52 15.04 10.95
CA LYS A 134 -13.64 15.54 9.90
C LYS A 134 -12.17 15.29 10.26
N PRO A 135 -11.24 15.29 9.29
CA PRO A 135 -9.84 15.01 9.53
C PRO A 135 -9.22 15.83 10.67
N ASN A 136 -9.55 17.10 10.79
CA ASN A 136 -9.05 17.98 11.85
C ASN A 136 -9.58 17.65 13.27
N GLN A 137 -10.54 16.75 13.39
CA GLN A 137 -11.11 16.25 14.65
C GLN A 137 -10.57 14.85 15.02
N LEU A 138 -9.68 14.31 14.20
CA LEU A 138 -9.09 12.98 14.35
C LEU A 138 -7.61 13.09 14.71
N SER A 139 -7.14 12.20 15.57
CA SER A 139 -5.70 12.02 15.81
C SER A 139 -4.99 11.50 14.54
N GLY A 140 -3.67 11.62 14.47
CA GLY A 140 -2.89 11.12 13.33
C GLY A 140 -3.10 9.62 13.09
N GLY A 141 -3.16 8.81 14.16
CA GLY A 141 -3.46 7.37 14.05
C GLY A 141 -4.88 7.09 13.58
N GLU A 142 -5.89 7.86 14.02
CA GLU A 142 -7.26 7.75 13.53
C GLU A 142 -7.35 8.14 12.04
N GLN A 143 -6.69 9.22 11.63
CA GLN A 143 -6.61 9.62 10.22
C GLN A 143 -5.98 8.52 9.35
N GLN A 144 -4.92 7.88 9.83
CA GLN A 144 -4.29 6.77 9.11
C GLN A 144 -5.22 5.56 9.00
N ARG A 145 -5.96 5.21 10.04
CA ARG A 145 -6.97 4.15 9.98
C ARG A 145 -8.10 4.48 8.99
N VAL A 146 -8.52 5.74 8.88
CA VAL A 146 -9.46 6.19 7.83
C VAL A 146 -8.84 6.01 6.43
N ALA A 147 -7.56 6.34 6.24
CA ALA A 147 -6.87 6.13 4.96
C ALA A 147 -6.77 4.64 4.60
N VAL A 148 -6.55 3.76 5.59
CA VAL A 148 -6.59 2.30 5.42
C VAL A 148 -8.00 1.84 5.00
N ALA A 149 -9.05 2.30 5.68
CA ALA A 149 -10.44 1.97 5.31
C ALA A 149 -10.76 2.40 3.87
N ARG A 150 -10.32 3.61 3.49
CA ARG A 150 -10.48 4.14 2.13
C ARG A 150 -9.76 3.27 1.09
N ALA A 151 -8.56 2.81 1.40
CA ALA A 151 -7.79 1.93 0.50
C ALA A 151 -8.50 0.58 0.29
N LEU A 152 -9.29 0.09 1.26
CA LEU A 152 -9.94 -1.22 1.25
C LEU A 152 -11.38 -1.20 0.70
N ILE A 153 -11.98 -0.03 0.42
CA ILE A 153 -13.42 0.08 0.11
C ILE A 153 -13.83 -0.74 -1.11
N ASN A 154 -13.01 -0.75 -2.16
CA ASN A 154 -13.26 -1.46 -3.41
C ASN A 154 -12.78 -2.93 -3.39
N GLN A 155 -12.36 -3.47 -2.23
CA GLN A 155 -11.80 -4.83 -2.11
C GLN A 155 -10.63 -5.06 -3.09
N PRO A 156 -9.59 -4.22 -3.06
CA PRO A 156 -8.52 -4.29 -4.04
C PRO A 156 -7.74 -5.61 -3.93
N ASP A 157 -7.17 -6.05 -5.03
CA ASP A 157 -6.27 -7.21 -5.04
C ASP A 157 -5.00 -6.95 -4.22
N ILE A 158 -4.53 -5.69 -4.22
CA ILE A 158 -3.29 -5.28 -3.54
C ILE A 158 -3.42 -3.88 -2.94
N VAL A 159 -2.84 -3.69 -1.77
CA VAL A 159 -2.68 -2.37 -1.11
C VAL A 159 -1.21 -1.99 -1.10
N MET A 160 -0.93 -0.78 -1.55
CA MET A 160 0.40 -0.18 -1.59
C MET A 160 0.51 0.92 -0.54
N ALA A 161 1.49 0.82 0.34
CA ALA A 161 1.68 1.76 1.43
C ALA A 161 3.08 2.40 1.34
N ASP A 162 3.12 3.72 1.18
CA ASP A 162 4.35 4.51 1.14
C ASP A 162 4.55 5.19 2.50
N GLU A 163 5.51 4.70 3.28
CA GLU A 163 5.87 5.18 4.62
C GLU A 163 4.64 5.37 5.54
N PRO A 164 3.75 4.37 5.67
CA PRO A 164 2.44 4.55 6.32
C PRO A 164 2.53 4.91 7.81
N THR A 165 3.69 4.73 8.43
CA THR A 165 3.96 5.03 9.84
C THR A 165 4.85 6.25 10.06
N GLY A 166 5.30 6.91 9.00
CA GLY A 166 6.32 7.96 9.07
C GLY A 166 5.94 9.19 9.91
N ASN A 167 4.63 9.44 10.11
CA ASN A 167 4.11 10.55 10.94
C ASN A 167 3.47 10.07 12.25
N LEU A 168 3.65 8.81 12.63
CA LEU A 168 3.09 8.23 13.84
C LEU A 168 4.17 8.07 14.92
N ASP A 169 3.77 8.15 16.17
CA ASP A 169 4.62 7.73 17.27
C ASP A 169 4.83 6.19 17.25
N SER A 170 5.81 5.70 17.99
CA SER A 170 6.20 4.30 18.00
C SER A 170 5.08 3.34 18.42
N LYS A 171 4.14 3.78 19.27
CA LYS A 171 3.01 2.96 19.69
C LYS A 171 2.00 2.82 18.55
N ASN A 172 1.56 3.94 17.97
CA ASN A 172 0.62 3.95 16.85
C ASN A 172 1.21 3.27 15.60
N ALA A 173 2.53 3.38 15.38
CA ALA A 173 3.23 2.69 14.31
C ALA A 173 3.13 1.15 14.44
N ARG A 174 3.41 0.61 15.64
CA ARG A 174 3.27 -0.84 15.92
C ARG A 174 1.83 -1.31 15.78
N GLU A 175 0.87 -0.55 16.31
CA GLU A 175 -0.56 -0.87 16.16
C GLU A 175 -1.00 -0.92 14.70
N LEU A 176 -0.51 -0.01 13.86
CA LEU A 176 -0.82 0.00 12.42
C LEU A 176 -0.21 -1.22 11.71
N HIS A 177 1.01 -1.63 12.06
CA HIS A 177 1.61 -2.85 11.49
C HIS A 177 0.85 -4.10 11.91
N GLN A 178 0.48 -4.21 13.18
CA GLN A 178 -0.36 -5.31 13.66
C GLN A 178 -1.70 -5.35 12.90
N LEU A 179 -2.27 -4.19 12.65
CA LEU A 179 -3.49 -4.06 11.86
C LEU A 179 -3.32 -4.58 10.42
N PHE A 180 -2.18 -4.35 9.76
CA PHE A 180 -1.94 -4.94 8.43
C PHE A 180 -1.90 -6.47 8.45
N ILE A 181 -1.31 -7.07 9.50
CA ILE A 181 -1.32 -8.52 9.69
C ILE A 181 -2.75 -9.02 9.87
N GLU A 182 -3.54 -8.39 10.73
CA GLU A 182 -4.95 -8.76 10.95
C GLU A 182 -5.79 -8.63 9.68
N LEU A 183 -5.57 -7.57 8.88
CA LEU A 183 -6.26 -7.39 7.61
C LEU A 183 -5.84 -8.43 6.57
N ARG A 184 -4.54 -8.79 6.51
CA ARG A 184 -4.08 -9.90 5.67
C ARG A 184 -4.79 -11.20 6.05
N ASP A 185 -4.81 -11.54 7.34
CA ASP A 185 -5.37 -12.80 7.82
C ASP A 185 -6.89 -12.84 7.62
N LYS A 186 -7.58 -11.74 7.93
CA LYS A 186 -9.06 -11.64 7.84
C LYS A 186 -9.56 -11.59 6.39
N PHE A 187 -8.87 -10.85 5.53
CA PHE A 187 -9.34 -10.57 4.16
C PHE A 187 -8.47 -11.21 3.08
N GLN A 188 -7.41 -11.94 3.45
CA GLN A 188 -6.38 -12.43 2.53
C GLN A 188 -5.80 -11.30 1.67
N GLN A 189 -5.66 -10.12 2.31
CA GLN A 189 -5.22 -8.89 1.64
C GLN A 189 -3.72 -8.92 1.41
N THR A 190 -3.31 -8.58 0.19
CA THR A 190 -1.89 -8.44 -0.18
C THR A 190 -1.44 -7.01 0.10
N PHE A 191 -0.25 -6.85 0.68
CA PHE A 191 0.36 -5.54 0.94
C PHE A 191 1.78 -5.46 0.38
N ILE A 192 2.10 -4.29 -0.20
CA ILE A 192 3.49 -3.84 -0.41
C ILE A 192 3.68 -2.58 0.41
N ILE A 193 4.64 -2.61 1.34
CA ILE A 193 4.88 -1.51 2.28
C ILE A 193 6.31 -1.01 2.09
N VAL A 194 6.47 0.24 1.70
CA VAL A 194 7.75 0.94 1.75
C VAL A 194 7.92 1.54 3.14
N THR A 195 9.04 1.27 3.79
CA THR A 195 9.37 1.86 5.08
C THR A 195 10.88 1.97 5.27
N HIS A 196 11.31 2.98 6.02
CA HIS A 196 12.68 3.09 6.53
C HIS A 196 12.79 2.58 7.97
N ASN A 197 11.68 2.18 8.60
CA ASN A 197 11.67 1.65 9.95
C ASN A 197 12.03 0.15 9.94
N GLU A 198 13.27 -0.15 10.28
CA GLU A 198 13.80 -1.51 10.33
C GLU A 198 13.15 -2.37 11.43
N GLU A 199 12.60 -1.76 12.49
CA GLU A 199 11.90 -2.51 13.56
C GLU A 199 10.58 -3.12 13.07
N LEU A 200 9.96 -2.55 12.05
CA LEU A 200 8.67 -2.99 11.52
C LEU A 200 8.80 -3.97 10.35
N ALA A 201 9.94 -3.95 9.68
CA ALA A 201 10.20 -4.83 8.55
C ALA A 201 10.13 -6.33 8.89
N PRO A 202 10.61 -6.81 10.07
CA PRO A 202 10.49 -8.21 10.47
C PRO A 202 9.06 -8.72 10.67
N MET A 203 8.08 -7.83 10.75
CA MET A 203 6.66 -8.20 10.87
C MET A 203 6.01 -8.59 9.52
N SER A 204 6.75 -8.48 8.41
CA SER A 204 6.31 -8.91 7.08
C SER A 204 6.70 -10.36 6.78
N ASP A 205 6.00 -10.96 5.81
CA ASP A 205 6.34 -12.31 5.34
C ASP A 205 7.67 -12.32 4.60
N ARG A 206 7.98 -11.21 3.92
CA ARG A 206 9.19 -11.04 3.13
C ARG A 206 9.63 -9.58 3.07
N GLN A 207 10.95 -9.37 3.16
CA GLN A 207 11.58 -8.08 3.11
C GLN A 207 12.52 -8.00 1.89
N LEU A 208 12.35 -6.97 1.07
CA LEU A 208 13.22 -6.64 -0.05
C LEU A 208 14.12 -5.48 0.35
N VAL A 209 15.45 -5.69 0.27
CA VAL A 209 16.44 -4.65 0.57
C VAL A 209 16.82 -3.95 -0.74
N MET A 210 16.53 -2.65 -0.78
CA MET A 210 16.78 -1.83 -1.97
C MET A 210 17.98 -0.89 -1.74
N LYS A 211 18.90 -0.87 -2.68
CA LYS A 211 20.09 0.00 -2.68
C LYS A 211 20.41 0.47 -4.09
N ASP A 212 20.73 1.75 -4.25
CA ASP A 212 21.22 2.37 -5.50
C ASP A 212 20.39 2.04 -6.74
N GLY A 213 19.06 1.93 -6.58
CA GLY A 213 18.11 1.68 -7.66
C GLY A 213 17.90 0.20 -8.01
N GLY A 214 18.45 -0.74 -7.23
CA GLY A 214 18.29 -2.18 -7.40
C GLY A 214 17.88 -2.90 -6.12
N ILE A 215 17.34 -4.11 -6.23
CA ILE A 215 17.14 -5.02 -5.10
C ILE A 215 18.46 -5.78 -4.89
N VAL A 216 19.05 -5.65 -3.70
CA VAL A 216 20.34 -6.25 -3.34
C VAL A 216 20.21 -7.41 -2.37
N GLY A 217 19.05 -7.62 -1.80
CA GLY A 217 18.80 -8.73 -0.86
C GLY A 217 17.31 -8.99 -0.66
N GLU A 218 17.02 -10.20 -0.22
CA GLU A 218 15.70 -10.66 0.16
C GLU A 218 15.81 -11.46 1.45
N ILE A 219 14.95 -11.14 2.44
CA ILE A 219 14.88 -11.81 3.73
C ILE A 219 13.44 -12.32 3.89
N SER A 220 13.27 -13.63 4.08
CA SER A 220 11.97 -14.24 4.37
C SER A 220 11.83 -14.53 5.86
N ALA A 221 10.65 -14.30 6.44
CA ALA A 221 10.36 -14.59 7.85
C ALA A 221 10.68 -16.05 8.23
N ALA A 222 10.50 -16.99 7.30
CA ALA A 222 10.87 -18.39 7.48
C ALA A 222 12.39 -18.65 7.68
N ALA A 223 13.25 -17.71 7.26
CA ALA A 223 14.70 -17.80 7.43
C ALA A 223 15.16 -17.30 8.81
N THR A 224 14.43 -16.37 9.40
CA THR A 224 14.78 -15.75 10.70
C THR A 224 14.55 -16.71 11.88
N GLN A 225 13.56 -17.60 11.80
CA GLN A 225 13.29 -18.61 12.86
C GLN A 225 14.34 -19.71 12.99
N LYS A 226 15.26 -19.86 12.02
CA LYS A 226 16.31 -20.89 12.08
C LYS A 226 17.61 -20.42 12.75
N THR A 227 17.77 -19.13 12.99
CA THR A 227 19.01 -18.56 13.55
C THR A 227 18.97 -18.46 15.08
N ASP A 228 17.78 -18.49 15.70
CA ASP A 228 17.61 -18.40 17.16
C ASP A 228 17.61 -19.75 17.87
N LEU A 229 17.90 -20.87 17.18
CA LEU A 229 17.95 -22.23 17.70
C LEU A 229 19.32 -22.92 17.51
N ALA A 230 20.39 -22.13 17.29
CA ALA A 230 21.73 -22.67 17.15
C ALA A 230 22.69 -22.11 18.22
#